data_d57e2c45e3fe87b31faaeb485d496fb4
#
_entry.id   d57e2c45e3fe87b31faaeb485d496fb4
#
_cell.length_a   1.000
_cell.length_b   1.000
_cell.length_c   1.000
_cell.angle_alpha   90.00
_cell.angle_beta   90.00
_cell.angle_gamma   90.00
#
_symmetry.space_group_name_H-M   'P 1'
#
loop_
_entity.id
_entity.type
_entity.pdbx_description
1 polymer ?
#
loop_
_entity_poly.entity_id
_entity_poly.type
_entity_poly.pdbx_seq_one_letter_code
_entity_poly.pdbx_strand_id
1 'polypeptide(L)'
;MDAAVNTGKSKLRRWWSMWVVGGVDHPAVLKQIAEDSGWSGRFAFLLLIAASLSLLGLLMSSAAVLIGAMLLSPLMMPIIGLGFGIATLDFREIKRTAFALGVGSAISVLLSVVLVSISPVQTITSEIAARTQPTLFDLLVALLSAVAGAYALVRGRGGTVVGVAIAIALMPPLVVVGFGIATWNWTVFAGSLLLFLTNAITIALTAALVARAYGFGQHLSPHHTGWQLILFVVGLGILCVPLGAALRQIAFESVAQRQ
;
A
#
# COMPACT_ATOMS: atom_id res chain seq x y z
N MET A 1 -15.59 29.10 -30.59
CA MET A 1 -15.12 28.94 -29.19
C MET A 1 -14.40 27.59 -28.98
N ASP A 2 -14.69 26.56 -29.77
CA ASP A 2 -14.17 25.20 -29.64
C ASP A 2 -12.71 24.98 -30.11
N ALA A 3 -12.20 25.80 -31.05
CA ALA A 3 -10.85 25.69 -31.58
C ALA A 3 -9.76 26.11 -30.58
N ALA A 4 -10.04 27.10 -29.74
CA ALA A 4 -9.10 27.58 -28.71
C ALA A 4 -8.94 26.60 -27.54
N VAL A 5 -10.01 25.86 -27.19
CA VAL A 5 -10.00 24.82 -26.13
C VAL A 5 -9.18 23.60 -26.58
N ASN A 6 -9.23 23.29 -27.87
CA ASN A 6 -8.52 22.11 -28.42
C ASN A 6 -7.00 22.38 -28.59
N THR A 7 -6.61 23.63 -28.87
CA THR A 7 -5.18 24.00 -28.92
C THR A 7 -4.49 24.04 -27.55
N GLY A 8 -5.22 24.42 -26.50
CA GLY A 8 -4.71 24.38 -25.11
C GLY A 8 -4.47 22.95 -24.61
N LYS A 9 -5.39 22.04 -24.87
CA LYS A 9 -5.26 20.61 -24.52
C LYS A 9 -4.07 19.95 -25.24
N SER A 10 -3.81 20.33 -26.49
CA SER A 10 -2.67 19.80 -27.25
C SER A 10 -1.31 20.32 -26.72
N LYS A 11 -1.23 21.59 -26.29
CA LYS A 11 -0.02 22.18 -25.71
C LYS A 11 0.28 21.59 -24.33
N LEU A 12 -0.71 21.45 -23.46
CA LEU A 12 -0.55 20.83 -22.13
C LEU A 12 -0.13 19.36 -22.25
N ARG A 13 -0.72 18.62 -23.18
CA ARG A 13 -0.39 17.22 -23.45
C ARG A 13 1.05 17.07 -24.01
N ARG A 14 1.50 17.97 -24.88
CA ARG A 14 2.89 18.00 -25.37
C ARG A 14 3.88 18.36 -24.27
N TRP A 15 3.56 19.38 -23.45
CA TRP A 15 4.37 19.76 -22.30
C TRP A 15 4.51 18.59 -21.33
N TRP A 16 3.39 17.94 -20.98
CA TRP A 16 3.38 16.76 -20.11
C TRP A 16 4.21 15.61 -20.69
N SER A 17 4.06 15.28 -21.97
CA SER A 17 4.81 14.22 -22.61
C SER A 17 6.31 14.50 -22.67
N MET A 18 6.74 15.76 -22.84
CA MET A 18 8.14 16.13 -22.87
C MET A 18 8.79 16.17 -21.47
N TRP A 19 8.09 16.71 -20.48
CA TRP A 19 8.67 16.97 -19.17
C TRP A 19 8.40 15.86 -18.14
N VAL A 20 7.28 15.16 -18.22
CA VAL A 20 6.89 14.14 -17.26
C VAL A 20 7.20 12.75 -17.80
N VAL A 21 6.81 12.44 -19.03
CA VAL A 21 7.02 11.12 -19.66
C VAL A 21 8.40 11.02 -20.29
N GLY A 22 8.91 12.13 -20.86
CA GLY A 22 10.25 12.20 -21.44
C GLY A 22 11.34 11.93 -20.39
N GLY A 23 12.23 10.98 -20.65
CA GLY A 23 13.30 10.58 -19.74
C GLY A 23 12.94 9.41 -18.81
N VAL A 24 11.80 8.75 -19.03
CA VAL A 24 11.44 7.49 -18.35
C VAL A 24 11.86 6.31 -19.22
N ASP A 25 12.70 5.45 -18.70
CA ASP A 25 13.03 4.16 -19.32
C ASP A 25 11.99 3.12 -18.97
N HIS A 26 10.88 3.09 -19.74
CA HIS A 26 9.76 2.18 -19.50
C HIS A 26 10.17 0.70 -19.47
N PRO A 27 11.01 0.19 -20.41
CA PRO A 27 11.50 -1.17 -20.37
C PRO A 27 12.29 -1.51 -19.10
N ALA A 28 13.20 -0.61 -18.68
CA ALA A 28 14.00 -0.82 -17.48
C ALA A 28 13.13 -0.88 -16.20
N VAL A 29 12.15 0.01 -16.08
CA VAL A 29 11.22 0.03 -14.94
C VAL A 29 10.38 -1.25 -14.90
N LEU A 30 9.81 -1.68 -16.03
CA LEU A 30 9.02 -2.91 -16.09
C LEU A 30 9.88 -4.15 -15.80
N LYS A 31 11.13 -4.17 -16.27
CA LYS A 31 12.08 -5.23 -15.96
C LYS A 31 12.39 -5.29 -14.46
N GLN A 32 12.67 -4.16 -13.84
CA GLN A 32 12.91 -4.08 -12.40
C GLN A 32 11.70 -4.56 -11.59
N ILE A 33 10.49 -4.14 -11.96
CA ILE A 33 9.26 -4.63 -11.33
C ILE A 33 9.17 -6.15 -11.49
N ALA A 34 9.40 -6.65 -12.71
CA ALA A 34 9.36 -8.08 -12.97
C ALA A 34 10.40 -8.87 -12.17
N GLU A 35 11.56 -8.35 -11.88
CA GLU A 35 12.59 -9.02 -11.08
C GLU A 35 12.29 -8.98 -9.57
N ASP A 36 11.81 -7.85 -9.04
CA ASP A 36 11.72 -7.57 -7.61
C ASP A 36 10.33 -7.81 -6.99
N SER A 37 9.25 -7.92 -7.79
CA SER A 37 7.87 -8.05 -7.29
C SER A 37 7.40 -9.49 -7.05
N GLY A 38 8.19 -10.47 -7.47
CA GLY A 38 7.82 -11.88 -7.39
C GLY A 38 8.21 -12.54 -6.06
N TRP A 39 7.62 -13.71 -5.82
CA TRP A 39 8.03 -14.57 -4.73
C TRP A 39 9.45 -15.12 -4.96
N SER A 40 10.30 -15.02 -3.94
CA SER A 40 11.68 -15.55 -3.95
C SER A 40 12.13 -15.94 -2.55
N GLY A 41 13.21 -16.73 -2.45
CA GLY A 41 13.79 -17.08 -1.15
C GLY A 41 14.26 -15.85 -0.36
N ARG A 42 14.82 -14.84 -1.06
CA ARG A 42 15.19 -13.55 -0.45
C ARG A 42 13.96 -12.80 0.08
N PHE A 43 12.89 -12.79 -0.69
CA PHE A 43 11.62 -12.19 -0.27
C PHE A 43 11.10 -12.87 1.00
N ALA A 44 11.03 -14.20 1.02
CA ALA A 44 10.56 -14.96 2.18
C ALA A 44 11.44 -14.72 3.43
N PHE A 45 12.76 -14.72 3.29
CA PHE A 45 13.68 -14.46 4.39
C PHE A 45 13.48 -13.06 4.99
N LEU A 46 13.48 -12.02 4.15
CA LEU A 46 13.27 -10.65 4.60
C LEU A 46 11.90 -10.45 5.23
N LEU A 47 10.86 -11.11 4.68
CA LEU A 47 9.51 -11.07 5.22
C LEU A 47 9.43 -11.64 6.63
N LEU A 48 10.05 -12.81 6.87
CA LEU A 48 10.08 -13.44 8.19
C LEU A 48 10.78 -12.56 9.22
N ILE A 49 11.92 -11.97 8.87
CA ILE A 49 12.65 -11.07 9.76
C ILE A 49 11.82 -9.80 10.03
N ALA A 50 11.26 -9.17 8.98
CA ALA A 50 10.47 -7.96 9.12
C ALA A 50 9.20 -8.19 9.96
N ALA A 51 8.48 -9.31 9.76
CA ALA A 51 7.31 -9.65 10.55
C ALA A 51 7.65 -9.92 12.01
N SER A 52 8.74 -10.65 12.29
CA SER A 52 9.21 -10.91 13.66
C SER A 52 9.61 -9.63 14.39
N LEU A 53 10.40 -8.77 13.75
CA LEU A 53 10.79 -7.48 14.32
C LEU A 53 9.59 -6.55 14.50
N SER A 54 8.63 -6.57 13.56
CA SER A 54 7.40 -5.79 13.65
C SER A 54 6.58 -6.21 14.86
N LEU A 55 6.41 -7.52 15.09
CA LEU A 55 5.74 -8.04 16.27
C LEU A 55 6.43 -7.63 17.57
N LEU A 56 7.75 -7.79 17.64
CA LEU A 56 8.53 -7.38 18.82
C LEU A 56 8.36 -5.88 19.09
N GLY A 57 8.45 -5.04 18.04
CA GLY A 57 8.22 -3.60 18.15
C GLY A 57 6.84 -3.25 18.68
N LEU A 58 5.80 -3.98 18.24
CA LEU A 58 4.42 -3.81 18.71
C LEU A 58 4.27 -4.21 20.19
N LEU A 59 4.80 -5.36 20.59
CA LEU A 59 4.72 -5.84 21.98
C LEU A 59 5.53 -4.98 22.95
N MET A 60 6.67 -4.45 22.51
CA MET A 60 7.53 -3.56 23.31
C MET A 60 7.08 -2.09 23.28
N SER A 61 6.04 -1.74 22.55
CA SER A 61 5.63 -0.35 22.27
C SER A 61 6.80 0.51 21.74
N SER A 62 7.67 -0.06 20.92
CA SER A 62 8.87 0.60 20.41
C SER A 62 8.70 1.03 18.96
N ALA A 63 8.40 2.30 18.73
CA ALA A 63 8.33 2.88 17.39
C ALA A 63 9.67 2.73 16.63
N ALA A 64 10.80 2.81 17.31
CA ALA A 64 12.12 2.66 16.68
C ALA A 64 12.33 1.25 16.08
N VAL A 65 11.95 0.20 16.81
CA VAL A 65 12.02 -1.19 16.33
C VAL A 65 11.03 -1.40 15.18
N LEU A 66 9.83 -0.83 15.27
CA LEU A 66 8.84 -0.89 14.20
C LEU A 66 9.36 -0.25 12.91
N ILE A 67 9.97 0.94 12.98
CA ILE A 67 10.57 1.61 11.82
C ILE A 67 11.69 0.74 11.22
N GLY A 68 12.54 0.14 12.06
CA GLY A 68 13.57 -0.80 11.60
C GLY A 68 12.99 -2.01 10.86
N ALA A 69 11.89 -2.59 11.37
CA ALA A 69 11.19 -3.70 10.72
C ALA A 69 10.61 -3.31 9.35
N MET A 70 10.06 -2.10 9.25
CA MET A 70 9.47 -1.58 8.00
C MET A 70 10.53 -1.38 6.90
N LEU A 71 11.76 -0.99 7.29
CA LEU A 71 12.88 -0.87 6.35
C LEU A 71 13.26 -2.19 5.67
N LEU A 72 13.03 -3.30 6.35
CA LEU A 72 13.34 -4.65 5.86
C LEU A 72 12.18 -5.28 5.10
N SER A 73 10.97 -4.72 5.19
CA SER A 73 9.77 -5.32 4.62
C SER A 73 9.81 -5.35 3.09
N PRO A 74 9.70 -6.53 2.47
CA PRO A 74 9.75 -6.67 1.02
C PRO A 74 8.39 -6.44 0.34
N LEU A 75 7.31 -6.08 1.09
CA LEU A 75 5.95 -5.96 0.56
C LEU A 75 5.75 -4.79 -0.42
N MET A 76 6.70 -3.83 -0.45
CA MET A 76 6.60 -2.67 -1.33
C MET A 76 6.56 -3.04 -2.82
N MET A 77 7.48 -3.89 -3.26
CA MET A 77 7.60 -4.20 -4.69
C MET A 77 6.40 -4.99 -5.24
N PRO A 78 5.87 -6.03 -4.57
CA PRO A 78 4.64 -6.67 -5.01
C PRO A 78 3.43 -5.75 -5.11
N ILE A 79 3.23 -4.83 -4.15
CA ILE A 79 2.06 -3.96 -4.19
C ILE A 79 2.15 -2.88 -5.27
N ILE A 80 3.34 -2.30 -5.50
CA ILE A 80 3.57 -1.38 -6.63
C ILE A 80 3.48 -2.15 -7.95
N GLY A 81 4.09 -3.34 -8.04
CA GLY A 81 4.02 -4.20 -9.22
C GLY A 81 2.57 -4.57 -9.58
N LEU A 82 1.72 -4.82 -8.57
CA LEU A 82 0.28 -5.01 -8.79
C LEU A 82 -0.36 -3.78 -9.45
N GLY A 83 -0.03 -2.58 -8.98
CA GLY A 83 -0.51 -1.34 -9.56
C GLY A 83 -0.05 -1.14 -11.01
N PHE A 84 1.23 -1.39 -11.30
CA PHE A 84 1.76 -1.32 -12.68
C PHE A 84 1.14 -2.39 -13.58
N GLY A 85 0.95 -3.63 -13.10
CA GLY A 85 0.24 -4.68 -13.81
C GLY A 85 -1.19 -4.27 -14.17
N ILE A 86 -1.93 -3.64 -13.25
CA ILE A 86 -3.25 -3.08 -13.50
C ILE A 86 -3.18 -1.96 -14.55
N ALA A 87 -2.19 -1.06 -14.47
CA ALA A 87 -2.02 0.03 -15.41
C ALA A 87 -1.75 -0.43 -16.84
N THR A 88 -0.98 -1.50 -17.00
CA THR A 88 -0.59 -2.08 -18.29
C THR A 88 -1.53 -3.19 -18.78
N LEU A 89 -2.49 -3.63 -17.94
CA LEU A 89 -3.34 -4.80 -18.14
C LEU A 89 -2.53 -6.10 -18.37
N ASP A 90 -1.38 -6.19 -17.73
CA ASP A 90 -0.56 -7.41 -17.76
C ASP A 90 -1.05 -8.39 -16.69
N PHE A 91 -1.91 -9.32 -17.10
CA PHE A 91 -2.48 -10.35 -16.23
C PHE A 91 -1.43 -11.31 -15.64
N ARG A 92 -0.30 -11.48 -16.30
CA ARG A 92 0.79 -12.32 -15.79
C ARG A 92 1.44 -11.63 -14.59
N GLU A 93 1.74 -10.35 -14.73
CA GLU A 93 2.32 -9.56 -13.63
C GLU A 93 1.33 -9.41 -12.48
N ILE A 94 0.03 -9.15 -12.75
CA ILE A 94 -1.02 -9.09 -11.73
C ILE A 94 -1.07 -10.39 -10.92
N LYS A 95 -1.13 -11.55 -11.56
CA LYS A 95 -1.18 -12.85 -10.87
C LYS A 95 0.06 -13.10 -10.04
N ARG A 96 1.23 -12.78 -10.55
CA ARG A 96 2.51 -13.00 -9.89
C ARG A 96 2.66 -12.13 -8.65
N THR A 97 2.35 -10.84 -8.75
CA THR A 97 2.42 -9.89 -7.64
C THR A 97 1.36 -10.13 -6.59
N ALA A 98 0.11 -10.42 -7.02
CA ALA A 98 -0.97 -10.78 -6.11
C ALA A 98 -0.66 -12.09 -5.36
N PHE A 99 -0.05 -13.08 -6.01
CA PHE A 99 0.41 -14.30 -5.35
C PHE A 99 1.49 -14.00 -4.30
N ALA A 100 2.52 -13.22 -4.65
CA ALA A 100 3.58 -12.86 -3.71
C ALA A 100 3.04 -12.08 -2.51
N LEU A 101 2.13 -11.12 -2.76
CA LEU A 101 1.47 -10.34 -1.72
C LEU A 101 0.58 -11.21 -0.82
N GLY A 102 -0.26 -12.07 -1.43
CA GLY A 102 -1.18 -12.94 -0.70
C GLY A 102 -0.46 -13.98 0.17
N VAL A 103 0.52 -14.70 -0.41
CA VAL A 103 1.33 -15.68 0.33
C VAL A 103 2.17 -14.99 1.39
N GLY A 104 2.80 -13.86 1.06
CA GLY A 104 3.58 -13.08 2.02
C GLY A 104 2.72 -12.60 3.20
N SER A 105 1.51 -12.12 2.93
CA SER A 105 0.56 -11.71 3.96
C SER A 105 0.16 -12.89 4.85
N ALA A 106 -0.19 -14.03 4.25
CA ALA A 106 -0.57 -15.22 4.99
C ALA A 106 0.56 -15.73 5.92
N ILE A 107 1.80 -15.75 5.42
CA ILE A 107 2.97 -16.15 6.23
C ILE A 107 3.22 -15.16 7.37
N SER A 108 3.12 -13.85 7.13
CA SER A 108 3.30 -12.82 8.17
C SER A 108 2.26 -12.95 9.28
N VAL A 109 0.99 -13.18 8.90
CA VAL A 109 -0.09 -13.44 9.86
C VAL A 109 0.16 -14.72 10.64
N LEU A 110 0.48 -15.83 9.96
CA LEU A 110 0.73 -17.12 10.59
C LEU A 110 1.91 -17.04 11.57
N LEU A 111 3.00 -16.40 11.17
CA LEU A 111 4.17 -16.18 12.02
C LEU A 111 3.79 -15.37 13.27
N SER A 112 2.99 -14.31 13.10
CA SER A 112 2.50 -13.51 14.22
C SER A 112 1.63 -14.35 15.16
N VAL A 113 0.71 -15.16 14.63
CA VAL A 113 -0.11 -16.08 15.44
C VAL A 113 0.77 -17.01 16.28
N VAL A 114 1.75 -17.68 15.66
CA VAL A 114 2.65 -18.59 16.35
C VAL A 114 3.44 -17.87 17.43
N LEU A 115 4.09 -16.75 17.12
CA LEU A 115 4.94 -16.02 18.07
C LEU A 115 4.14 -15.43 19.24
N VAL A 116 2.91 -14.90 18.99
CA VAL A 116 2.04 -14.40 20.06
C VAL A 116 1.53 -15.54 20.95
N SER A 117 1.18 -16.70 20.38
CA SER A 117 0.72 -17.86 21.16
C SER A 117 1.74 -18.40 22.13
N ILE A 118 3.03 -18.28 21.82
CA ILE A 118 4.12 -18.68 22.73
C ILE A 118 4.64 -17.53 23.61
N SER A 119 4.20 -16.29 23.34
CA SER A 119 4.61 -15.11 24.10
C SER A 119 3.85 -15.05 25.44
N PRO A 120 4.52 -14.74 26.55
CA PRO A 120 3.84 -14.43 27.81
C PRO A 120 3.16 -13.06 27.81
N VAL A 121 3.46 -12.18 26.83
CA VAL A 121 2.92 -10.84 26.73
C VAL A 121 1.85 -10.80 25.63
N GLN A 122 0.60 -10.70 26.04
CA GLN A 122 -0.55 -10.63 25.14
C GLN A 122 -1.43 -9.39 25.41
N THR A 123 -0.84 -8.36 26.01
CA THR A 123 -1.52 -7.09 26.27
C THR A 123 -1.60 -6.23 25.01
N ILE A 124 -2.74 -5.54 24.84
CA ILE A 124 -2.89 -4.58 23.75
C ILE A 124 -2.08 -3.33 24.11
N THR A 125 -0.96 -3.15 23.44
CA THR A 125 -0.10 -1.97 23.59
C THR A 125 -0.69 -0.77 22.84
N SER A 126 -0.18 0.45 23.10
CA SER A 126 -0.56 1.66 22.36
C SER A 126 -0.30 1.51 20.85
N GLU A 127 0.78 0.83 20.47
CA GLU A 127 1.14 0.59 19.08
C GLU A 127 0.18 -0.40 18.38
N ILE A 128 -0.33 -1.40 19.10
CA ILE A 128 -1.36 -2.32 18.61
C ILE A 128 -2.68 -1.57 18.48
N ALA A 129 -3.10 -0.83 19.51
CA ALA A 129 -4.35 -0.08 19.52
C ALA A 129 -4.44 0.94 18.36
N ALA A 130 -3.35 1.64 18.08
CA ALA A 130 -3.28 2.59 16.97
C ALA A 130 -3.54 1.96 15.58
N ARG A 131 -3.43 0.64 15.44
CA ARG A 131 -3.63 -0.08 14.17
C ARG A 131 -4.92 -0.89 14.11
N THR A 132 -5.79 -0.70 15.10
CA THR A 132 -7.10 -1.37 15.17
C THR A 132 -8.26 -0.48 14.74
N GLN A 133 -8.02 0.81 14.57
CA GLN A 133 -9.03 1.79 14.18
C GLN A 133 -8.56 2.55 12.94
N PRO A 134 -8.89 2.08 11.72
CA PRO A 134 -8.52 2.75 10.49
C PRO A 134 -9.11 4.17 10.42
N THR A 135 -8.30 5.12 9.99
CA THR A 135 -8.68 6.53 9.87
C THR A 135 -8.49 7.05 8.45
N LEU A 136 -9.10 8.20 8.13
CA LEU A 136 -8.83 8.87 6.85
C LEU A 136 -7.38 9.36 6.75
N PHE A 137 -6.70 9.59 7.87
CA PHE A 137 -5.28 9.95 7.86
C PHE A 137 -4.41 8.77 7.40
N ASP A 138 -4.75 7.53 7.77
CA ASP A 138 -4.05 6.34 7.30
C ASP A 138 -4.18 6.19 5.78
N LEU A 139 -5.39 6.43 5.25
CA LEU A 139 -5.64 6.43 3.81
C LEU A 139 -4.79 7.50 3.10
N LEU A 140 -4.70 8.71 3.65
CA LEU A 140 -3.90 9.80 3.09
C LEU A 140 -2.40 9.46 3.11
N VAL A 141 -1.91 8.87 4.21
CA VAL A 141 -0.53 8.38 4.30
C VAL A 141 -0.26 7.30 3.25
N ALA A 142 -1.16 6.34 3.08
CA ALA A 142 -1.03 5.29 2.07
C ALA A 142 -0.99 5.88 0.64
N LEU A 143 -1.86 6.84 0.35
CA LEU A 143 -1.93 7.53 -0.95
C LEU A 143 -0.63 8.30 -1.24
N LEU A 144 -0.19 9.15 -0.33
CA LEU A 144 1.03 9.96 -0.51
C LEU A 144 2.28 9.07 -0.61
N SER A 145 2.35 8.01 0.20
CA SER A 145 3.43 7.03 0.15
C SER A 145 3.48 6.30 -1.20
N ALA A 146 2.31 5.93 -1.74
CA ALA A 146 2.22 5.28 -3.04
C ALA A 146 2.63 6.22 -4.19
N VAL A 147 2.24 7.49 -4.14
CA VAL A 147 2.69 8.50 -5.12
C VAL A 147 4.21 8.63 -5.08
N ALA A 148 4.79 8.78 -3.89
CA ALA A 148 6.23 8.88 -3.73
C ALA A 148 6.96 7.61 -4.20
N GLY A 149 6.44 6.42 -3.85
CA GLY A 149 7.01 5.14 -4.23
C GLY A 149 7.01 4.87 -5.72
N ALA A 150 5.86 5.04 -6.35
CA ALA A 150 5.73 4.88 -7.79
C ALA A 150 6.57 5.92 -8.56
N TYR A 151 6.61 7.18 -8.10
CA TYR A 151 7.46 8.23 -8.67
C TYR A 151 8.94 7.85 -8.62
N ALA A 152 9.43 7.44 -7.45
CA ALA A 152 10.83 7.09 -7.27
C ALA A 152 11.25 5.90 -8.14
N LEU A 153 10.38 4.89 -8.26
CA LEU A 153 10.59 3.74 -9.14
C LEU A 153 10.70 4.18 -10.61
N VAL A 154 9.75 4.99 -11.08
CA VAL A 154 9.71 5.49 -12.47
C VAL A 154 10.95 6.33 -12.81
N ARG A 155 11.49 7.07 -11.85
CA ARG A 155 12.69 7.90 -12.05
C ARG A 155 14.02 7.19 -11.82
N GLY A 156 13.99 5.87 -11.60
CA GLY A 156 15.20 5.09 -11.30
C GLY A 156 15.89 5.49 -10.00
N ARG A 157 15.19 6.23 -9.13
CA ARG A 157 15.65 6.70 -7.83
C ARG A 157 14.98 5.92 -6.68
N GLY A 158 14.51 4.72 -6.97
CA GLY A 158 13.86 3.82 -6.01
C GLY A 158 14.83 3.40 -4.90
N GLY A 159 15.16 4.36 -4.05
CA GLY A 159 16.01 4.10 -2.89
C GLY A 159 15.18 3.59 -1.72
N THR A 160 15.89 3.06 -0.74
CA THR A 160 15.38 2.46 0.51
C THR A 160 14.36 3.35 1.24
N VAL A 161 14.53 4.69 1.18
CA VAL A 161 13.68 5.67 1.90
C VAL A 161 12.22 5.65 1.45
N VAL A 162 11.97 5.43 0.16
CA VAL A 162 10.59 5.41 -0.38
C VAL A 162 9.89 4.08 -0.04
N GLY A 163 10.67 2.99 -0.02
CA GLY A 163 10.17 1.68 0.42
C GLY A 163 9.64 1.70 1.85
N VAL A 164 10.26 2.49 2.71
CA VAL A 164 9.86 2.67 4.11
C VAL A 164 8.45 3.21 4.21
N ALA A 165 8.11 4.27 3.48
CA ALA A 165 6.80 4.92 3.57
C ALA A 165 5.64 3.97 3.24
N ILE A 166 5.82 3.08 2.25
CA ILE A 166 4.82 2.06 1.89
C ILE A 166 4.79 0.91 2.92
N ALA A 167 5.96 0.50 3.40
CA ALA A 167 6.07 -0.56 4.39
C ALA A 167 5.44 -0.19 5.75
N ILE A 168 5.46 1.11 6.11
CA ILE A 168 4.76 1.66 7.28
C ILE A 168 3.27 1.35 7.23
N ALA A 169 2.66 1.43 6.06
CA ALA A 169 1.23 1.25 5.88
C ALA A 169 0.79 -0.22 5.83
N LEU A 170 1.70 -1.19 5.58
CA LEU A 170 1.33 -2.57 5.30
C LEU A 170 1.75 -3.57 6.38
N MET A 171 3.02 -3.54 6.83
CA MET A 171 3.56 -4.61 7.67
C MET A 171 2.96 -4.63 9.09
N PRO A 172 2.90 -3.51 9.84
CA PRO A 172 2.37 -3.53 11.20
C PRO A 172 0.90 -3.94 11.29
N PRO A 173 -0.03 -3.41 10.46
CA PRO A 173 -1.41 -3.88 10.48
C PRO A 173 -1.54 -5.38 10.24
N LEU A 174 -0.74 -5.93 9.32
CA LEU A 174 -0.75 -7.35 9.00
C LEU A 174 -0.34 -8.24 10.19
N VAL A 175 0.70 -7.81 10.93
CA VAL A 175 1.15 -8.50 12.14
C VAL A 175 0.10 -8.38 13.27
N VAL A 176 -0.60 -7.24 13.38
CA VAL A 176 -1.70 -7.05 14.34
C VAL A 176 -2.91 -7.92 13.99
N VAL A 177 -3.15 -8.23 12.71
CA VAL A 177 -4.16 -9.25 12.32
C VAL A 177 -3.85 -10.59 12.99
N GLY A 178 -2.58 -11.04 12.92
CA GLY A 178 -2.15 -12.27 13.58
C GLY A 178 -2.26 -12.21 15.10
N PHE A 179 -1.94 -11.07 15.71
CA PHE A 179 -2.14 -10.84 17.13
C PHE A 179 -3.63 -10.99 17.53
N GLY A 180 -4.55 -10.39 16.74
CA GLY A 180 -5.98 -10.50 16.97
C GLY A 180 -6.51 -11.94 16.91
N ILE A 181 -5.98 -12.75 15.97
CA ILE A 181 -6.31 -14.19 15.87
C ILE A 181 -5.78 -14.93 17.10
N ALA A 182 -4.52 -14.76 17.46
CA ALA A 182 -3.86 -15.46 18.56
C ALA A 182 -4.52 -15.19 19.91
N THR A 183 -5.01 -13.95 20.12
CA THR A 183 -5.67 -13.53 21.37
C THR A 183 -7.19 -13.66 21.34
N TRP A 184 -7.77 -14.22 20.27
CA TRP A 184 -9.22 -14.34 20.04
C TRP A 184 -9.96 -12.99 20.11
N ASN A 185 -9.26 -11.90 19.83
CA ASN A 185 -9.82 -10.55 19.85
C ASN A 185 -10.28 -10.13 18.44
N TRP A 186 -11.55 -10.39 18.16
CA TRP A 186 -12.16 -10.14 16.85
C TRP A 186 -12.22 -8.65 16.47
N THR A 187 -12.25 -7.76 17.45
CA THR A 187 -12.22 -6.31 17.20
C THR A 187 -10.83 -5.89 16.67
N VAL A 188 -9.76 -6.37 17.32
CA VAL A 188 -8.38 -6.14 16.87
C VAL A 188 -8.17 -6.76 15.49
N PHE A 189 -8.60 -8.00 15.29
CA PHE A 189 -8.51 -8.68 13.99
C PHE A 189 -9.20 -7.89 12.88
N ALA A 190 -10.48 -7.56 13.05
CA ALA A 190 -11.28 -6.93 12.00
C ALA A 190 -10.77 -5.51 11.69
N GLY A 191 -10.43 -4.72 12.71
CA GLY A 191 -9.92 -3.36 12.52
C GLY A 191 -8.58 -3.33 11.82
N SER A 192 -7.63 -4.19 12.22
CA SER A 192 -6.31 -4.26 11.59
C SER A 192 -6.36 -4.85 10.18
N LEU A 193 -7.24 -5.84 9.94
CA LEU A 193 -7.45 -6.38 8.59
C LEU A 193 -8.04 -5.32 7.65
N LEU A 194 -9.02 -4.56 8.13
CA LEU A 194 -9.60 -3.44 7.37
C LEU A 194 -8.52 -2.40 7.05
N LEU A 195 -7.68 -2.03 8.02
CA LEU A 195 -6.57 -1.09 7.80
C LEU A 195 -5.58 -1.61 6.77
N PHE A 196 -5.19 -2.89 6.85
CA PHE A 196 -4.31 -3.51 5.87
C PHE A 196 -4.91 -3.48 4.46
N LEU A 197 -6.17 -3.91 4.32
CA LEU A 197 -6.84 -3.99 3.01
C LEU A 197 -7.06 -2.61 2.40
N THR A 198 -7.50 -1.62 3.18
CA THR A 198 -7.69 -0.25 2.70
C THR A 198 -6.37 0.35 2.22
N ASN A 199 -5.29 0.18 2.98
CA ASN A 199 -3.96 0.64 2.59
C ASN A 199 -3.45 -0.08 1.34
N ALA A 200 -3.57 -1.41 1.28
CA ALA A 200 -3.12 -2.20 0.13
C ALA A 200 -3.84 -1.80 -1.16
N ILE A 201 -5.17 -1.68 -1.12
CA ILE A 201 -5.96 -1.25 -2.28
C ILE A 201 -5.60 0.17 -2.69
N THR A 202 -5.49 1.10 -1.74
CA THR A 202 -5.12 2.49 -2.00
C THR A 202 -3.75 2.59 -2.66
N ILE A 203 -2.76 1.87 -2.14
CA ILE A 203 -1.40 1.88 -2.70
C ILE A 203 -1.39 1.31 -4.11
N ALA A 204 -2.03 0.16 -4.35
CA ALA A 204 -2.06 -0.47 -5.67
C ALA A 204 -2.77 0.42 -6.71
N LEU A 205 -3.94 0.98 -6.37
CA LEU A 205 -4.68 1.86 -7.26
C LEU A 205 -3.93 3.17 -7.54
N THR A 206 -3.30 3.76 -6.53
CA THR A 206 -2.50 4.98 -6.68
C THR A 206 -1.26 4.72 -7.54
N ALA A 207 -0.57 3.60 -7.33
CA ALA A 207 0.56 3.19 -8.18
C ALA A 207 0.12 2.98 -9.64
N ALA A 208 -1.06 2.40 -9.87
CA ALA A 208 -1.62 2.26 -11.21
C ALA A 208 -1.90 3.63 -11.87
N LEU A 209 -2.46 4.58 -11.11
CA LEU A 209 -2.71 5.93 -11.61
C LEU A 209 -1.42 6.66 -11.95
N VAL A 210 -0.41 6.58 -11.09
CA VAL A 210 0.92 7.18 -11.34
C VAL A 210 1.55 6.52 -12.56
N ALA A 211 1.55 5.20 -12.68
CA ALA A 211 2.07 4.50 -13.86
C ALA A 211 1.40 4.99 -15.15
N ARG A 212 0.07 5.16 -15.15
CA ARG A 212 -0.66 5.73 -16.31
C ARG A 212 -0.26 7.16 -16.59
N ALA A 213 -0.11 8.00 -15.58
CA ALA A 213 0.32 9.39 -15.72
C ALA A 213 1.72 9.50 -16.37
N TYR A 214 2.61 8.53 -16.08
CA TYR A 214 3.94 8.43 -16.66
C TYR A 214 4.00 7.65 -17.98
N GLY A 215 2.86 7.29 -18.57
CA GLY A 215 2.78 6.75 -19.92
C GLY A 215 2.87 5.22 -20.02
N PHE A 216 2.86 4.49 -18.90
CA PHE A 216 2.78 3.03 -18.94
C PHE A 216 1.40 2.58 -19.47
N GLY A 217 1.39 1.61 -20.38
CA GLY A 217 0.16 1.12 -21.02
C GLY A 217 -0.45 2.09 -22.05
N GLN A 218 0.32 2.98 -22.68
CA GLN A 218 -0.18 3.90 -23.73
C GLN A 218 -0.74 3.21 -24.97
N HIS A 219 -0.40 1.95 -25.20
CA HIS A 219 -0.95 1.10 -26.27
C HIS A 219 -2.41 0.68 -26.01
N LEU A 220 -2.92 0.90 -24.81
CA LEU A 220 -4.31 0.60 -24.46
C LEU A 220 -5.26 1.69 -25.00
N SER A 221 -6.46 1.28 -25.44
CA SER A 221 -7.45 2.22 -25.95
C SER A 221 -7.88 3.25 -24.87
N PRO A 222 -8.32 4.45 -25.26
CA PRO A 222 -8.82 5.46 -24.32
C PRO A 222 -9.95 4.98 -23.40
N HIS A 223 -10.74 4.01 -23.88
CA HIS A 223 -11.82 3.40 -23.12
C HIS A 223 -11.31 2.65 -21.88
N HIS A 224 -10.23 1.88 -21.99
CA HIS A 224 -9.60 1.20 -20.85
C HIS A 224 -9.03 2.19 -19.82
N THR A 225 -8.49 3.32 -20.29
CA THR A 225 -7.98 4.37 -19.39
C THR A 225 -9.11 5.00 -18.57
N GLY A 226 -10.25 5.29 -19.21
CA GLY A 226 -11.44 5.81 -18.52
C GLY A 226 -11.98 4.86 -17.47
N TRP A 227 -12.06 3.56 -17.79
CA TRP A 227 -12.51 2.54 -16.87
C TRP A 227 -11.57 2.37 -15.66
N GLN A 228 -10.25 2.42 -15.86
CA GLN A 228 -9.28 2.39 -14.76
C GLN A 228 -9.41 3.60 -13.84
N LEU A 229 -9.66 4.79 -14.38
CA LEU A 229 -9.89 6.00 -13.59
C LEU A 229 -11.17 5.91 -12.76
N ILE A 230 -12.25 5.38 -13.36
CA ILE A 230 -13.51 5.12 -12.66
C ILE A 230 -13.27 4.12 -11.52
N LEU A 231 -12.56 3.03 -11.78
CA LEU A 231 -12.23 2.01 -10.78
C LEU A 231 -11.42 2.59 -9.63
N PHE A 232 -10.49 3.51 -9.92
CA PHE A 232 -9.75 4.26 -8.89
C PHE A 232 -10.68 5.13 -8.03
N VAL A 233 -11.50 5.96 -8.67
CA VAL A 233 -12.39 6.90 -7.95
C VAL A 233 -13.44 6.14 -7.14
N VAL A 234 -14.06 5.13 -7.73
CA VAL A 234 -15.07 4.29 -7.06
C VAL A 234 -14.43 3.48 -5.94
N GLY A 235 -13.28 2.86 -6.18
CA GLY A 235 -12.54 2.11 -5.16
C GLY A 235 -12.16 2.98 -3.97
N LEU A 236 -11.61 4.16 -4.21
CA LEU A 236 -11.26 5.12 -3.16
C LEU A 236 -12.52 5.61 -2.43
N GLY A 237 -13.60 5.89 -3.16
CA GLY A 237 -14.89 6.30 -2.59
C GLY A 237 -15.49 5.25 -1.67
N ILE A 238 -15.49 3.99 -2.07
CA ILE A 238 -15.96 2.86 -1.25
C ILE A 238 -15.14 2.75 0.05
N LEU A 239 -13.82 2.96 -0.03
CA LEU A 239 -12.95 2.93 1.14
C LEU A 239 -13.18 4.12 2.09
N CYS A 240 -13.54 5.29 1.55
CA CYS A 240 -13.84 6.48 2.37
C CYS A 240 -15.11 6.33 3.22
N VAL A 241 -16.08 5.50 2.81
CA VAL A 241 -17.35 5.35 3.54
C VAL A 241 -17.15 4.77 4.95
N PRO A 242 -16.53 3.59 5.15
CA PRO A 242 -16.33 3.03 6.48
C PRO A 242 -15.38 3.90 7.32
N LEU A 243 -14.37 4.50 6.70
CA LEU A 243 -13.42 5.39 7.40
C LEU A 243 -14.09 6.70 7.86
N GLY A 244 -14.99 7.25 7.04
CA GLY A 244 -15.76 8.43 7.40
C GLY A 244 -16.75 8.17 8.55
N ALA A 245 -17.34 6.97 8.59
CA ALA A 245 -18.20 6.54 9.71
C ALA A 245 -17.39 6.42 11.01
N ALA A 246 -16.19 5.83 10.96
CA ALA A 246 -15.29 5.72 12.10
C ALA A 246 -14.85 7.10 12.64
N LEU A 247 -14.54 8.05 11.75
CA LEU A 247 -14.19 9.43 12.15
C LEU A 247 -15.34 10.15 12.86
N ARG A 248 -16.57 9.96 12.39
CA ARG A 248 -17.75 10.55 13.04
C ARG A 248 -17.89 10.03 14.47
N GLN A 249 -17.70 8.74 14.67
CA GLN A 249 -17.80 8.12 16.00
C GLN A 249 -16.75 8.70 16.96
N ILE A 250 -15.49 8.81 16.53
CA ILE A 250 -14.40 9.40 17.32
C ILE A 250 -14.68 10.88 17.63
N ALA A 251 -15.20 11.66 16.66
CA ALA A 251 -15.54 13.05 16.85
C ALA A 251 -16.67 13.22 17.89
N PHE A 252 -17.71 12.39 17.85
CA PHE A 252 -18.79 12.42 18.83
C PHE A 252 -18.29 12.07 20.24
N GLU A 253 -17.44 11.04 20.38
CA GLU A 253 -16.86 10.66 21.69
C GLU A 253 -15.96 11.76 22.26
N SER A 254 -15.16 12.43 21.43
CA SER A 254 -14.28 13.54 21.86
C SER A 254 -15.05 14.78 22.31
N VAL A 255 -16.22 15.04 21.73
CA VAL A 255 -17.10 16.14 22.16
C VAL A 255 -17.82 15.78 23.46
N ALA A 256 -18.28 14.55 23.60
CA ALA A 256 -18.93 14.08 24.82
C ALA A 256 -18.01 14.05 26.05
N GLN A 257 -16.71 13.85 25.87
CA GLN A 257 -15.72 13.90 26.96
C GLN A 257 -15.31 15.32 27.40
N ARG A 258 -15.68 16.35 26.62
CA ARG A 258 -15.40 17.76 26.95
C ARG A 258 -16.56 18.48 27.67
N GLN A 259 -17.71 17.81 27.84
CA GLN A 259 -18.85 18.25 28.64
C GLN A 259 -18.87 17.57 30.00
#